data_f3af5f3e78499d83f0c635763b4cb033
#
_entry.id   f3af5f3e78499d83f0c635763b4cb033
#
_cell.length_a   1.000
_cell.length_b   1.000
_cell.length_c   1.000
_cell.angle_alpha   90.00
_cell.angle_beta   90.00
_cell.angle_gamma   90.00
#
_symmetry.space_group_name_H-M   'P 1'
#
loop_
_entity.id
_entity.type
_entity.pdbx_description
1 polymer ?
#
loop_
_entity_poly.entity_id
_entity_poly.type
_entity_poly.pdbx_seq_one_letter_code
_entity_poly.pdbx_strand_id
1 'polypeptide(L)'
;MSKKFPKEPIRGMDDYYPQDLREVNWIIETIRDVVERYCYEEYETPQLEPIEIFAAKSSDELVNEQSFIVEKKKGERLILIPELTPSLARMVAAKSQELKKPIRWFSVPTCFRYERPQRGRRRAFKQPNVDILGEESLYADLEIFNIIVDIFTEFGATSHQFQIYYNSRRFMDSICKFILRISEDKLPIVYKVLDKSDKMEEDEFEKFITDSFQDELIVQGIFKLKEAKNVEELLNKFDNIPEEFYKSEGYIEIINFERLIKEVNISNYCTFSSGTVRGLDYYTGIIYEVFDTGEENIRSIFGGGRYDDLLSIFSDEKITGTGFGMGVYTLYLFLKAHNLIPEEIKEKDYSDTIYIASISEDLSTYAFEIARIIRDEDFPCMIDYRFKNLKNQIKKANELGITIVLIIGLEELSEKKVTIRNMISQEQKTVDLDELIDEIYNIMDELSDNNYH
;
A
#
# COMPACT_ATOMS: atom_id res chain seq x y z
N MET A 1 26.31 -25.17 -28.84
CA MET A 1 25.74 -25.06 -27.48
C MET A 1 24.56 -24.13 -27.55
N SER A 2 23.34 -24.57 -27.21
CA SER A 2 22.17 -23.69 -27.16
C SER A 2 22.39 -22.65 -26.09
N LYS A 3 22.27 -21.38 -26.46
CA LYS A 3 22.36 -20.25 -25.51
C LYS A 3 21.22 -20.38 -24.49
N LYS A 4 21.53 -20.70 -23.22
CA LYS A 4 20.52 -20.75 -22.18
C LYS A 4 20.10 -19.33 -21.87
N PHE A 5 18.80 -19.09 -21.77
CA PHE A 5 18.27 -17.79 -21.33
C PHE A 5 18.53 -17.57 -19.82
N PRO A 6 18.65 -16.30 -19.37
CA PRO A 6 18.71 -15.98 -17.94
C PRO A 6 17.47 -16.54 -17.23
N LYS A 7 17.67 -17.01 -16.00
CA LYS A 7 16.57 -17.49 -15.15
C LYS A 7 16.10 -16.42 -14.16
N GLU A 8 16.94 -15.42 -13.96
CA GLU A 8 16.67 -14.33 -13.04
C GLU A 8 15.84 -13.22 -13.70
N PRO A 9 14.92 -12.59 -12.98
CA PRO A 9 14.19 -11.42 -13.48
C PRO A 9 15.12 -10.23 -13.71
N ILE A 10 14.60 -9.17 -14.31
CA ILE A 10 15.31 -7.90 -14.47
C ILE A 10 15.64 -7.35 -13.10
N ARG A 11 16.87 -6.89 -12.89
CA ARG A 11 17.34 -6.36 -11.63
C ARG A 11 16.40 -5.27 -11.07
N GLY A 12 15.87 -5.48 -9.88
CA GLY A 12 14.92 -4.59 -9.21
C GLY A 12 13.46 -4.85 -9.54
N MET A 13 13.17 -5.91 -10.30
CA MET A 13 11.86 -6.52 -10.46
C MET A 13 11.90 -7.90 -9.81
N ASP A 14 10.88 -8.26 -9.06
CA ASP A 14 10.86 -9.49 -8.29
C ASP A 14 9.84 -10.48 -8.88
N ASP A 15 10.19 -11.77 -8.85
CA ASP A 15 9.22 -12.84 -8.98
C ASP A 15 8.63 -13.11 -7.60
N TYR A 16 7.32 -13.25 -7.54
CA TYR A 16 6.62 -13.64 -6.32
C TYR A 16 6.20 -15.10 -6.42
N TYR A 17 6.89 -15.98 -5.71
CA TYR A 17 6.45 -17.36 -5.57
C TYR A 17 5.16 -17.41 -4.72
N PRO A 18 4.37 -18.52 -4.78
CA PRO A 18 3.08 -18.56 -4.11
C PRO A 18 3.11 -18.18 -2.63
N GLN A 19 4.19 -18.50 -1.91
CA GLN A 19 4.37 -18.13 -0.51
C GLN A 19 4.54 -16.60 -0.37
N ASP A 20 5.45 -16.00 -1.14
CA ASP A 20 5.71 -14.56 -1.10
C ASP A 20 4.48 -13.76 -1.54
N LEU A 21 3.76 -14.29 -2.55
CA LEU A 21 2.55 -13.64 -3.05
C LEU A 21 1.41 -13.66 -2.02
N ARG A 22 1.32 -14.69 -1.17
CA ARG A 22 0.33 -14.71 -0.09
C ARG A 22 0.57 -13.59 0.92
N GLU A 23 1.84 -13.36 1.33
CA GLU A 23 2.16 -12.25 2.23
C GLU A 23 1.80 -10.89 1.60
N VAL A 24 2.10 -10.69 0.31
CA VAL A 24 1.76 -9.46 -0.42
C VAL A 24 0.26 -9.28 -0.54
N ASN A 25 -0.48 -10.34 -0.87
CA ASN A 25 -1.94 -10.26 -1.00
C ASN A 25 -2.60 -9.99 0.35
N TRP A 26 -2.16 -10.63 1.43
CA TRP A 26 -2.65 -10.35 2.77
C TRP A 26 -2.48 -8.88 3.15
N ILE A 27 -1.32 -8.28 2.85
CA ILE A 27 -1.10 -6.85 3.08
C ILE A 27 -2.09 -6.00 2.28
N ILE A 28 -2.29 -6.32 1.01
CA ILE A 28 -3.19 -5.57 0.13
C ILE A 28 -4.64 -5.71 0.57
N GLU A 29 -5.07 -6.92 0.93
CA GLU A 29 -6.42 -7.21 1.40
C GLU A 29 -6.73 -6.51 2.72
N THR A 30 -5.80 -6.55 3.68
CA THR A 30 -5.94 -5.79 4.94
C THR A 30 -6.11 -4.29 4.69
N ILE A 31 -5.31 -3.71 3.77
CA ILE A 31 -5.47 -2.30 3.41
C ILE A 31 -6.84 -2.05 2.77
N ARG A 32 -7.28 -2.93 1.85
CA ARG A 32 -8.59 -2.84 1.18
C ARG A 32 -9.72 -2.85 2.19
N ASP A 33 -9.72 -3.82 3.10
CA ASP A 33 -10.75 -3.97 4.13
C ASP A 33 -10.86 -2.73 5.03
N VAL A 34 -9.73 -2.11 5.41
CA VAL A 34 -9.74 -0.86 6.18
C VAL A 34 -10.35 0.26 5.36
N VAL A 35 -9.88 0.46 4.12
CA VAL A 35 -10.29 1.60 3.27
C VAL A 35 -11.77 1.49 2.86
N GLU A 36 -12.27 0.29 2.61
CA GLU A 36 -13.69 0.04 2.31
C GLU A 36 -14.60 0.35 3.50
N ARG A 37 -14.12 0.17 4.76
CA ARG A 37 -14.86 0.61 5.96
C ARG A 37 -15.09 2.13 6.01
N TYR A 38 -14.25 2.92 5.31
CA TYR A 38 -14.43 4.36 5.11
C TYR A 38 -15.24 4.71 3.84
N CYS A 39 -15.87 3.69 3.21
CA CYS A 39 -16.69 3.83 2.00
C CYS A 39 -15.92 4.35 0.77
N TYR A 40 -14.64 4.00 0.64
CA TYR A 40 -13.89 4.24 -0.59
C TYR A 40 -14.18 3.14 -1.61
N GLU A 41 -14.27 3.53 -2.88
CA GLU A 41 -14.49 2.62 -4.00
C GLU A 41 -13.19 2.37 -4.76
N GLU A 42 -12.94 1.09 -5.13
CA GLU A 42 -11.75 0.73 -5.89
C GLU A 42 -11.90 1.14 -7.36
N TYR A 43 -10.85 1.73 -7.94
CA TYR A 43 -10.76 2.05 -9.35
C TYR A 43 -9.45 1.58 -9.94
N GLU A 44 -9.36 1.50 -11.27
CA GLU A 44 -8.15 1.13 -11.99
C GLU A 44 -7.89 2.08 -13.15
N THR A 45 -6.60 2.36 -13.42
CA THR A 45 -6.13 3.10 -14.59
C THR A 45 -5.23 2.23 -15.46
N PRO A 46 -5.06 2.55 -16.76
CA PRO A 46 -4.00 1.96 -17.55
C PRO A 46 -2.63 2.18 -16.92
N GLN A 47 -1.78 1.15 -16.95
CA GLN A 47 -0.39 1.26 -16.46
C GLN A 47 0.55 1.94 -17.47
N LEU A 48 0.06 2.24 -18.66
CA LEU A 48 0.78 2.91 -19.74
C LEU A 48 -0.02 4.14 -20.17
N GLU A 49 0.59 5.31 -20.03
CA GLU A 49 -0.05 6.61 -20.27
C GLU A 49 0.80 7.47 -21.21
N PRO A 50 0.23 8.51 -21.83
CA PRO A 50 1.00 9.54 -22.51
C PRO A 50 1.96 10.24 -21.54
N ILE A 51 3.24 10.46 -21.96
CA ILE A 51 4.25 11.07 -21.08
C ILE A 51 3.88 12.49 -20.66
N GLU A 52 3.13 13.21 -21.50
CA GLU A 52 2.71 14.59 -21.28
C GLU A 52 1.89 14.76 -19.98
N ILE A 53 1.13 13.72 -19.59
CA ILE A 53 0.32 13.73 -18.36
C ILE A 53 1.22 13.87 -17.12
N PHE A 54 2.37 13.22 -17.13
CA PHE A 54 3.33 13.26 -16.02
C PHE A 54 4.28 14.46 -16.11
N ALA A 55 4.71 14.83 -17.32
CA ALA A 55 5.62 15.97 -17.52
C ALA A 55 5.04 17.30 -17.05
N ALA A 56 3.72 17.43 -16.96
CA ALA A 56 3.06 18.64 -16.55
C ALA A 56 3.01 18.89 -15.02
N LYS A 57 3.12 17.84 -14.20
CA LYS A 57 2.91 17.93 -12.74
C LYS A 57 3.91 17.12 -11.90
N SER A 58 4.54 16.09 -12.47
CA SER A 58 5.59 15.35 -11.77
C SER A 58 6.95 16.04 -11.96
N SER A 59 7.89 15.79 -11.05
CA SER A 59 9.22 16.41 -11.14
C SER A 59 9.97 15.97 -12.41
N ASP A 60 10.79 16.85 -12.94
CA ASP A 60 11.65 16.58 -14.09
C ASP A 60 12.53 15.33 -13.87
N GLU A 61 13.02 15.14 -12.64
CA GLU A 61 13.81 13.96 -12.26
C GLU A 61 12.99 12.67 -12.41
N LEU A 62 11.73 12.68 -11.92
CA LEU A 62 10.86 11.50 -12.00
C LEU A 62 10.55 11.13 -13.46
N VAL A 63 10.26 12.12 -14.30
CA VAL A 63 9.84 11.90 -15.69
C VAL A 63 11.02 11.55 -16.59
N ASN A 64 12.12 12.28 -16.49
CA ASN A 64 13.23 12.18 -17.44
C ASN A 64 14.31 11.17 -17.02
N GLU A 65 14.51 10.95 -15.71
CA GLU A 65 15.59 10.11 -15.20
C GLU A 65 15.09 8.79 -14.58
N GLN A 66 13.91 8.82 -13.93
CA GLN A 66 13.43 7.69 -13.16
C GLN A 66 12.23 6.95 -13.78
N SER A 67 11.92 7.20 -15.05
CA SER A 67 10.79 6.55 -15.72
C SER A 67 11.18 5.54 -16.78
N PHE A 68 10.32 4.55 -17.01
CA PHE A 68 10.39 3.65 -18.15
C PHE A 68 9.59 4.21 -19.30
N ILE A 69 10.26 4.57 -20.38
CA ILE A 69 9.65 5.16 -21.57
C ILE A 69 9.50 4.09 -22.66
N VAL A 70 8.32 4.04 -23.26
CA VAL A 70 8.00 3.18 -24.40
C VAL A 70 7.78 4.05 -25.65
N GLU A 71 8.64 3.90 -26.64
CA GLU A 71 8.52 4.62 -27.91
C GLU A 71 7.69 3.83 -28.92
N LYS A 72 6.65 4.46 -29.47
CA LYS A 72 5.88 3.91 -30.58
C LYS A 72 6.55 4.21 -31.92
N LYS A 73 6.24 3.39 -32.94
CA LYS A 73 6.80 3.52 -34.32
C LYS A 73 6.60 4.90 -34.98
N LYS A 74 5.68 5.74 -34.49
CA LYS A 74 5.39 7.09 -35.01
C LYS A 74 5.98 8.23 -34.14
N GLY A 75 6.88 7.91 -33.19
CA GLY A 75 7.52 8.91 -32.33
C GLY A 75 6.68 9.34 -31.14
N GLU A 76 5.50 8.77 -30.93
CA GLU A 76 4.70 8.97 -29.71
C GLU A 76 5.39 8.29 -28.53
N ARG A 77 5.57 9.02 -27.44
CA ARG A 77 6.22 8.54 -26.22
C ARG A 77 5.19 8.24 -25.15
N LEU A 78 5.25 7.02 -24.63
CA LEU A 78 4.42 6.57 -23.52
C LEU A 78 5.30 6.31 -22.31
N ILE A 79 4.71 6.39 -21.13
CA ILE A 79 5.37 6.14 -19.83
C ILE A 79 4.65 5.00 -19.11
N LEU A 80 5.42 4.03 -18.57
CA LEU A 80 4.89 3.17 -17.52
C LEU A 80 4.73 4.03 -16.27
N ILE A 81 3.53 4.05 -15.68
CA ILE A 81 3.17 4.98 -14.59
C ILE A 81 4.18 4.87 -13.43
N PRO A 82 4.89 5.96 -13.08
CA PRO A 82 5.77 5.99 -11.91
C PRO A 82 5.03 6.31 -10.60
N GLU A 83 3.84 6.85 -10.70
CA GLU A 83 2.88 7.18 -9.65
C GLU A 83 1.47 7.22 -10.23
N LEU A 84 0.43 7.24 -9.38
CA LEU A 84 -0.96 7.13 -9.86
C LEU A 84 -1.66 8.49 -9.98
N THR A 85 -1.32 9.46 -9.15
CA THR A 85 -2.07 10.71 -8.97
C THR A 85 -2.35 11.48 -10.28
N PRO A 86 -1.41 11.61 -11.25
CA PRO A 86 -1.73 12.23 -12.53
C PRO A 86 -2.77 11.48 -13.38
N SER A 87 -2.76 10.13 -13.33
CA SER A 87 -3.78 9.31 -14.00
C SER A 87 -5.16 9.45 -13.34
N LEU A 88 -5.21 9.53 -12.00
CA LEU A 88 -6.43 9.82 -11.25
C LEU A 88 -6.98 11.19 -11.66
N ALA A 89 -6.14 12.21 -11.71
CA ALA A 89 -6.53 13.57 -12.13
C ALA A 89 -7.16 13.57 -13.53
N ARG A 90 -6.57 12.85 -14.49
CA ARG A 90 -7.12 12.68 -15.84
C ARG A 90 -8.50 12.02 -15.82
N MET A 91 -8.67 10.95 -15.04
CA MET A 91 -9.95 10.24 -14.93
C MET A 91 -11.05 11.12 -14.34
N VAL A 92 -10.74 11.82 -13.25
CA VAL A 92 -11.69 12.71 -12.57
C VAL A 92 -12.04 13.88 -13.48
N ALA A 93 -11.07 14.51 -14.14
CA ALA A 93 -11.32 15.60 -15.08
C ALA A 93 -12.24 15.19 -16.25
N ALA A 94 -12.10 13.96 -16.76
CA ALA A 94 -12.93 13.45 -17.85
C ALA A 94 -14.41 13.31 -17.49
N LYS A 95 -14.75 13.20 -16.18
CA LYS A 95 -16.12 13.00 -15.69
C LYS A 95 -16.49 13.92 -14.52
N SER A 96 -15.80 15.04 -14.34
CA SER A 96 -15.92 15.93 -13.18
C SER A 96 -17.34 16.42 -12.91
N GLN A 97 -18.14 16.61 -13.98
CA GLN A 97 -19.53 17.05 -13.91
C GLN A 97 -20.52 15.91 -13.54
N GLU A 98 -20.14 14.65 -13.73
CA GLU A 98 -20.96 13.48 -13.45
C GLU A 98 -20.70 12.93 -12.05
N LEU A 99 -19.48 13.11 -11.53
CA LEU A 99 -19.02 12.57 -10.27
C LEU A 99 -19.59 13.35 -9.09
N LYS A 100 -20.21 12.65 -8.14
CA LYS A 100 -20.68 13.23 -6.87
C LYS A 100 -19.49 13.45 -5.95
N LYS A 101 -19.40 14.66 -5.40
CA LYS A 101 -18.35 15.04 -4.42
C LYS A 101 -18.88 14.91 -2.98
N PRO A 102 -18.03 14.57 -1.99
CA PRO A 102 -16.63 14.16 -2.16
C PRO A 102 -16.48 12.79 -2.81
N ILE A 103 -15.46 12.65 -3.66
CA ILE A 103 -15.09 11.40 -4.33
C ILE A 103 -14.10 10.68 -3.41
N ARG A 104 -14.43 9.46 -2.97
CA ARG A 104 -13.58 8.60 -2.15
C ARG A 104 -13.17 7.41 -2.98
N TRP A 105 -11.95 7.42 -3.48
CA TRP A 105 -11.45 6.38 -4.35
C TRP A 105 -10.11 5.84 -3.88
N PHE A 106 -9.88 4.54 -4.10
CA PHE A 106 -8.58 3.92 -3.90
C PHE A 106 -8.23 2.99 -5.07
N SER A 107 -6.94 2.70 -5.24
CA SER A 107 -6.45 1.80 -6.26
C SER A 107 -5.13 1.15 -5.83
N VAL A 108 -4.82 -0.06 -6.35
CA VAL A 108 -3.59 -0.80 -6.04
C VAL A 108 -2.81 -1.12 -7.32
N PRO A 109 -2.34 -0.12 -8.06
CA PRO A 109 -1.58 -0.33 -9.29
C PRO A 109 -0.19 -0.91 -9.03
N THR A 110 0.43 -1.40 -10.11
CA THR A 110 1.88 -1.57 -10.16
C THR A 110 2.50 -0.30 -10.74
N CYS A 111 3.34 0.36 -9.97
CA CYS A 111 4.13 1.51 -10.40
C CYS A 111 5.53 1.09 -10.83
N PHE A 112 6.16 1.89 -11.72
CA PHE A 112 7.44 1.58 -12.32
C PHE A 112 8.39 2.77 -12.22
N ARG A 113 9.54 2.60 -11.51
CA ARG A 113 10.58 3.63 -11.39
C ARG A 113 11.95 3.07 -11.75
N TYR A 114 12.65 3.71 -12.66
CA TYR A 114 14.00 3.33 -13.07
C TYR A 114 15.03 3.86 -12.05
N GLU A 115 14.88 3.43 -10.80
CA GLU A 115 15.80 3.77 -9.73
C GLU A 115 16.85 2.67 -9.52
N ARG A 116 17.95 3.01 -8.81
CA ARG A 116 18.92 2.01 -8.36
C ARG A 116 18.26 1.13 -7.30
N PRO A 117 18.13 -0.19 -7.54
CA PRO A 117 17.51 -1.10 -6.58
C PRO A 117 18.32 -1.15 -5.28
N GLN A 118 17.61 -1.04 -4.15
CA GLN A 118 18.17 -1.13 -2.80
C GLN A 118 17.05 -1.52 -1.81
N ARG A 119 17.37 -1.73 -0.52
CA ARG A 119 16.35 -1.97 0.51
C ARG A 119 15.33 -0.83 0.50
N GLY A 120 14.03 -1.16 0.44
CA GLY A 120 12.93 -0.20 0.35
C GLY A 120 12.67 0.37 -1.05
N ARG A 121 13.47 0.03 -2.10
CA ARG A 121 13.25 0.50 -3.48
C ARG A 121 13.30 -0.62 -4.50
N ARG A 122 12.22 -0.77 -5.26
CA ARG A 122 12.06 -1.68 -6.39
C ARG A 122 11.75 -0.88 -7.65
N ARG A 123 12.04 -1.49 -8.81
CA ARG A 123 11.72 -0.90 -10.12
C ARG A 123 10.27 -1.13 -10.54
N ALA A 124 9.68 -2.21 -10.08
CA ALA A 124 8.24 -2.46 -10.17
C ALA A 124 7.74 -2.76 -8.75
N PHE A 125 6.68 -2.09 -8.33
CA PHE A 125 6.16 -2.21 -6.97
C PHE A 125 4.65 -1.91 -6.92
N LYS A 126 3.92 -2.66 -6.09
CA LYS A 126 2.53 -2.38 -5.77
C LYS A 126 2.44 -1.15 -4.86
N GLN A 127 1.51 -0.24 -5.19
CA GLN A 127 1.33 1.01 -4.43
C GLN A 127 -0.15 1.29 -4.23
N PRO A 128 -0.78 0.83 -3.13
CA PRO A 128 -2.07 1.35 -2.71
C PRO A 128 -2.07 2.88 -2.66
N ASN A 129 -3.00 3.48 -3.36
CA ASN A 129 -3.28 4.91 -3.34
C ASN A 129 -4.70 5.11 -2.81
N VAL A 130 -4.87 6.04 -1.89
CA VAL A 130 -6.15 6.39 -1.28
C VAL A 130 -6.31 7.90 -1.37
N ASP A 131 -7.37 8.37 -2.04
CA ASP A 131 -7.58 9.78 -2.32
C ASP A 131 -9.04 10.19 -2.05
N ILE A 132 -9.24 11.35 -1.41
CA ILE A 132 -10.51 12.03 -1.31
C ILE A 132 -10.45 13.35 -2.07
N LEU A 133 -11.39 13.56 -3.01
CA LEU A 133 -11.39 14.73 -3.86
C LEU A 133 -12.71 15.52 -3.74
N GLY A 134 -12.61 16.83 -3.84
CA GLY A 134 -13.77 17.73 -3.78
C GLY A 134 -14.24 18.07 -2.37
N GLU A 135 -13.37 17.87 -1.36
CA GLU A 135 -13.59 18.32 0.03
C GLU A 135 -12.46 19.27 0.45
N GLU A 136 -12.81 20.54 0.70
CA GLU A 136 -11.85 21.59 1.01
C GLU A 136 -11.46 21.66 2.49
N SER A 137 -12.32 21.14 3.37
CA SER A 137 -12.09 21.22 4.81
C SER A 137 -10.96 20.30 5.28
N LEU A 138 -10.32 20.66 6.39
CA LEU A 138 -9.31 19.86 7.07
C LEU A 138 -9.83 18.49 7.56
N TYR A 139 -11.14 18.26 7.54
CA TYR A 139 -11.73 16.98 7.88
C TYR A 139 -11.34 15.88 6.86
N ALA A 140 -11.12 16.24 5.59
CA ALA A 140 -10.61 15.31 4.62
C ALA A 140 -9.17 14.86 4.94
N ASP A 141 -8.29 15.81 5.33
CA ASP A 141 -6.93 15.45 5.77
C ASP A 141 -6.96 14.61 7.04
N LEU A 142 -7.84 14.94 7.97
CA LEU A 142 -8.04 14.16 9.20
C LEU A 142 -8.55 12.74 8.91
N GLU A 143 -9.48 12.56 7.97
CA GLU A 143 -9.98 11.25 7.54
C GLU A 143 -8.81 10.40 6.99
N ILE A 144 -7.95 10.96 6.16
CA ILE A 144 -6.76 10.28 5.64
C ILE A 144 -5.81 9.86 6.78
N PHE A 145 -5.59 10.72 7.78
CA PHE A 145 -4.75 10.36 8.95
C PHE A 145 -5.36 9.22 9.77
N ASN A 146 -6.68 9.22 9.97
CA ASN A 146 -7.37 8.11 10.64
C ASN A 146 -7.23 6.81 9.85
N ILE A 147 -7.42 6.83 8.51
CA ILE A 147 -7.21 5.66 7.66
C ILE A 147 -5.78 5.12 7.80
N ILE A 148 -4.76 5.99 7.81
CA ILE A 148 -3.37 5.57 8.02
C ILE A 148 -3.20 4.89 9.38
N VAL A 149 -3.70 5.48 10.45
CA VAL A 149 -3.62 4.90 11.81
C VAL A 149 -4.33 3.55 11.84
N ASP A 150 -5.53 3.47 11.27
CA ASP A 150 -6.32 2.24 11.25
C ASP A 150 -5.65 1.12 10.44
N ILE A 151 -5.02 1.43 9.29
CA ILE A 151 -4.24 0.45 8.52
C ILE A 151 -3.11 -0.14 9.39
N PHE A 152 -2.33 0.70 10.06
CA PHE A 152 -1.22 0.21 10.87
C PHE A 152 -1.69 -0.56 12.11
N THR A 153 -2.74 -0.11 12.75
CA THR A 153 -3.31 -0.78 13.94
C THR A 153 -4.01 -2.09 13.58
N GLU A 154 -4.59 -2.22 12.38
CA GLU A 154 -5.13 -3.48 11.86
C GLU A 154 -4.05 -4.55 11.73
N PHE A 155 -2.82 -4.16 11.34
CA PHE A 155 -1.65 -5.03 11.38
C PHE A 155 -1.10 -5.29 12.79
N GLY A 156 -1.69 -4.69 13.83
CA GLY A 156 -1.24 -4.80 15.22
C GLY A 156 -0.10 -3.84 15.60
N ALA A 157 0.21 -2.84 14.76
CA ALA A 157 1.23 -1.85 15.09
C ALA A 157 0.73 -0.81 16.10
N THR A 158 1.64 -0.26 16.88
CA THR A 158 1.38 0.73 17.92
C THR A 158 2.09 2.05 17.65
N SER A 159 1.72 3.12 18.38
CA SER A 159 2.37 4.44 18.28
C SER A 159 3.87 4.44 18.64
N HIS A 160 4.38 3.36 19.22
CA HIS A 160 5.81 3.19 19.48
C HIS A 160 6.59 2.63 18.30
N GLN A 161 5.90 2.14 17.27
CA GLN A 161 6.51 1.48 16.12
C GLN A 161 6.46 2.33 14.85
N PHE A 162 5.51 3.27 14.74
CA PHE A 162 5.45 4.20 13.62
C PHE A 162 5.02 5.61 14.04
N GLN A 163 5.41 6.60 13.25
CA GLN A 163 5.00 8.00 13.42
C GLN A 163 4.67 8.65 12.08
N ILE A 164 3.63 9.47 12.09
CA ILE A 164 3.24 10.35 11.00
C ILE A 164 3.85 11.72 11.28
N TYR A 165 4.91 12.06 10.57
CA TYR A 165 5.46 13.42 10.62
C TYR A 165 4.73 14.28 9.63
N TYR A 166 4.17 15.41 10.08
CA TYR A 166 3.38 16.29 9.25
C TYR A 166 3.81 17.75 9.32
N ASN A 167 3.44 18.49 8.28
CA ASN A 167 3.62 19.93 8.15
C ASN A 167 2.50 20.50 7.27
N SER A 168 2.53 21.79 6.98
CA SER A 168 1.70 22.44 5.98
C SER A 168 2.54 23.32 5.07
N ARG A 169 2.37 23.19 3.75
CA ARG A 169 3.00 24.08 2.76
C ARG A 169 2.59 25.52 3.01
N ARG A 170 1.29 25.80 3.21
CA ARG A 170 0.78 27.15 3.50
C ARG A 170 1.37 27.75 4.76
N PHE A 171 1.60 26.92 5.80
CA PHE A 171 2.24 27.36 7.04
C PHE A 171 3.70 27.75 6.79
N MET A 172 4.46 26.94 6.08
CA MET A 172 5.85 27.23 5.75
C MET A 172 5.95 28.48 4.83
N ASP A 173 5.06 28.62 3.85
CA ASP A 173 4.97 29.81 3.01
C ASP A 173 4.68 31.07 3.85
N SER A 174 3.80 30.96 4.87
CA SER A 174 3.50 32.05 5.79
C SER A 174 4.72 32.44 6.63
N ILE A 175 5.49 31.48 7.12
CA ILE A 175 6.76 31.76 7.81
C ILE A 175 7.73 32.48 6.89
N CYS A 176 7.94 31.94 5.68
CA CYS A 176 8.85 32.54 4.70
C CYS A 176 8.45 33.98 4.35
N LYS A 177 7.16 34.22 4.12
CA LYS A 177 6.63 35.51 3.70
C LYS A 177 6.64 36.57 4.84
N PHE A 178 6.06 36.21 6.00
CA PHE A 178 5.81 37.18 7.07
C PHE A 178 6.97 37.30 8.06
N ILE A 179 7.68 36.23 8.34
CA ILE A 179 8.76 36.21 9.32
C ILE A 179 10.11 36.39 8.63
N LEU A 180 10.43 35.59 7.62
CA LEU A 180 11.73 35.64 6.92
C LEU A 180 11.76 36.67 5.77
N ARG A 181 10.61 37.19 5.37
CA ARG A 181 10.45 38.19 4.28
C ARG A 181 11.05 37.71 2.95
N ILE A 182 10.94 36.41 2.70
CA ILE A 182 11.35 35.78 1.45
C ILE A 182 10.26 35.99 0.40
N SER A 183 10.63 36.39 -0.79
CA SER A 183 9.70 36.56 -1.91
C SER A 183 9.21 35.23 -2.46
N GLU A 184 8.00 35.19 -3.01
CA GLU A 184 7.34 33.95 -3.47
C GLU A 184 8.15 33.23 -4.56
N ASP A 185 8.85 33.93 -5.43
CA ASP A 185 9.72 33.34 -6.46
C ASP A 185 10.91 32.54 -5.89
N LYS A 186 11.28 32.77 -4.63
CA LYS A 186 12.37 32.04 -3.93
C LYS A 186 11.90 30.88 -3.08
N LEU A 187 10.61 30.69 -2.86
CA LEU A 187 10.08 29.56 -2.08
C LEU A 187 10.54 28.18 -2.58
N PRO A 188 10.58 27.90 -3.91
CA PRO A 188 11.10 26.62 -4.40
C PRO A 188 12.56 26.35 -3.98
N ILE A 189 13.37 27.42 -3.83
CA ILE A 189 14.75 27.28 -3.36
C ILE A 189 14.77 26.90 -1.87
N VAL A 190 13.91 27.52 -1.04
CA VAL A 190 13.78 27.20 0.38
C VAL A 190 13.44 25.72 0.54
N TYR A 191 12.41 25.23 -0.18
CA TYR A 191 12.02 23.83 -0.10
C TYR A 191 13.12 22.88 -0.55
N LYS A 192 13.82 23.18 -1.62
CA LYS A 192 14.96 22.41 -2.09
C LYS A 192 16.10 22.36 -1.06
N VAL A 193 16.33 23.47 -0.36
CA VAL A 193 17.31 23.56 0.72
C VAL A 193 16.88 22.68 1.91
N LEU A 194 15.65 22.83 2.38
CA LEU A 194 15.13 22.05 3.51
C LEU A 194 15.08 20.53 3.21
N ASP A 195 14.72 20.13 1.99
CA ASP A 195 14.76 18.71 1.59
C ASP A 195 16.17 18.09 1.67
N LYS A 196 17.19 18.90 1.49
CA LYS A 196 18.58 18.46 1.58
C LYS A 196 19.16 18.51 2.98
N SER A 197 18.51 19.20 3.91
CA SER A 197 19.05 19.45 5.27
C SER A 197 19.43 18.17 6.03
N ASP A 198 18.61 17.10 5.89
CA ASP A 198 18.84 15.82 6.56
C ASP A 198 19.90 14.93 5.87
N LYS A 199 20.35 15.34 4.68
CA LYS A 199 21.28 14.56 3.84
C LYS A 199 22.69 15.14 3.83
N MET A 200 22.90 16.30 4.46
CA MET A 200 24.16 17.06 4.47
C MET A 200 24.66 17.23 5.89
N GLU A 201 25.97 17.26 6.02
CA GLU A 201 26.62 17.71 7.27
C GLU A 201 26.34 19.20 7.47
N GLU A 202 26.37 19.68 8.71
CA GLU A 202 25.95 21.02 9.09
C GLU A 202 26.73 22.11 8.35
N ASP A 203 28.04 21.98 8.21
CA ASP A 203 28.92 22.91 7.47
C ASP A 203 28.60 22.96 5.97
N GLU A 204 28.26 21.82 5.37
CA GLU A 204 27.86 21.74 3.96
C GLU A 204 26.49 22.38 3.76
N PHE A 205 25.59 22.16 4.69
CA PHE A 205 24.25 22.75 4.68
C PHE A 205 24.31 24.28 4.81
N GLU A 206 25.11 24.80 5.75
CA GLU A 206 25.33 26.24 5.91
C GLU A 206 25.86 26.87 4.62
N LYS A 207 26.88 26.27 4.03
CA LYS A 207 27.42 26.73 2.75
C LYS A 207 26.38 26.72 1.64
N PHE A 208 25.57 25.66 1.54
CA PHE A 208 24.54 25.54 0.52
C PHE A 208 23.44 26.60 0.65
N ILE A 209 23.03 26.93 1.89
CA ILE A 209 22.08 28.03 2.13
C ILE A 209 22.72 29.37 1.79
N THR A 210 23.94 29.61 2.24
CA THR A 210 24.64 30.88 1.99
C THR A 210 24.87 31.14 0.51
N ASP A 211 25.20 30.10 -0.26
CA ASP A 211 25.32 30.20 -1.72
C ASP A 211 23.96 30.47 -2.40
N SER A 212 22.86 29.99 -1.80
CA SER A 212 21.48 30.15 -2.33
C SER A 212 20.87 31.51 -1.95
N PHE A 213 21.17 31.99 -0.75
CA PHE A 213 20.64 33.26 -0.19
C PHE A 213 21.78 34.10 0.32
N GLN A 214 22.08 35.20 -0.35
CA GLN A 214 23.15 36.11 0.05
C GLN A 214 22.79 37.04 1.24
N ASP A 215 21.70 36.76 1.94
CA ASP A 215 21.18 37.50 3.08
C ASP A 215 21.33 36.68 4.35
N GLU A 216 22.17 37.18 5.28
CA GLU A 216 22.48 36.47 6.53
C GLU A 216 21.25 36.24 7.43
N LEU A 217 20.27 37.18 7.42
CA LEU A 217 19.04 37.01 8.19
C LEU A 217 18.19 35.87 7.65
N ILE A 218 18.13 35.70 6.32
CA ILE A 218 17.44 34.57 5.68
C ILE A 218 18.16 33.28 6.00
N VAL A 219 19.49 33.25 5.89
CA VAL A 219 20.31 32.08 6.20
C VAL A 219 20.05 31.60 7.63
N GLN A 220 20.17 32.51 8.62
CA GLN A 220 19.88 32.20 10.03
C GLN A 220 18.43 31.79 10.26
N GLY A 221 17.49 32.40 9.54
CA GLY A 221 16.07 32.06 9.57
C GLY A 221 15.79 30.63 9.09
N ILE A 222 16.42 30.23 8.00
CA ILE A 222 16.28 28.85 7.46
C ILE A 222 16.86 27.81 8.42
N PHE A 223 18.00 28.12 9.09
CA PHE A 223 18.51 27.28 10.16
C PHE A 223 17.50 27.08 11.31
N LYS A 224 16.79 28.12 11.69
CA LYS A 224 15.76 28.04 12.73
C LYS A 224 14.56 27.17 12.33
N LEU A 225 14.30 27.01 11.00
CA LEU A 225 13.25 26.11 10.50
C LEU A 225 13.61 24.64 10.69
N LYS A 226 14.91 24.30 10.79
CA LYS A 226 15.36 22.93 11.01
C LYS A 226 15.01 22.51 12.45
N GLU A 227 14.58 21.25 12.62
CA GLU A 227 14.52 20.55 13.92
C GLU A 227 13.46 21.00 14.94
N ALA A 228 12.33 21.60 14.52
CA ALA A 228 11.22 21.80 15.44
C ALA A 228 10.23 20.63 15.39
N LYS A 229 9.83 20.13 16.57
CA LYS A 229 8.92 18.99 16.74
C LYS A 229 7.48 19.40 17.07
N ASN A 230 7.23 20.67 17.21
CA ASN A 230 5.90 21.25 17.35
C ASN A 230 5.91 22.71 16.91
N VAL A 231 4.72 23.25 16.61
CA VAL A 231 4.56 24.60 16.08
C VAL A 231 5.02 25.66 17.09
N GLU A 232 4.73 25.47 18.38
CA GLU A 232 5.12 26.41 19.43
C GLU A 232 6.65 26.51 19.54
N GLU A 233 7.35 25.37 19.56
CA GLU A 233 8.82 25.33 19.56
C GLU A 233 9.40 26.08 18.37
N LEU A 234 8.83 25.88 17.17
CA LEU A 234 9.28 26.54 15.96
C LEU A 234 9.12 28.07 16.06
N LEU A 235 7.95 28.53 16.49
CA LEU A 235 7.66 29.96 16.59
C LEU A 235 8.50 30.66 17.68
N ASN A 236 8.78 29.96 18.78
CA ASN A 236 9.63 30.48 19.87
C ASN A 236 11.10 30.72 19.46
N LYS A 237 11.53 30.20 18.29
CA LYS A 237 12.85 30.52 17.71
C LYS A 237 12.93 31.90 17.06
N PHE A 238 11.77 32.57 16.85
CA PHE A 238 11.70 33.86 16.18
C PHE A 238 11.25 34.96 17.13
N ASP A 239 11.94 36.09 17.07
CA ASP A 239 11.56 37.29 17.81
C ASP A 239 10.65 38.17 16.96
N ASN A 240 9.73 38.91 17.60
CA ASN A 240 8.90 39.94 16.95
C ASN A 240 8.09 39.44 15.73
N ILE A 241 7.40 38.33 15.89
CA ILE A 241 6.51 37.79 14.84
C ILE A 241 5.38 38.81 14.56
N PRO A 242 5.17 39.24 13.30
CA PRO A 242 4.13 40.19 12.96
C PRO A 242 2.71 39.65 13.21
N GLU A 243 1.76 40.51 13.59
CA GLU A 243 0.36 40.09 13.78
C GLU A 243 -0.28 39.50 12.52
N GLU A 244 0.14 39.91 11.35
CA GLU A 244 -0.34 39.46 10.06
C GLU A 244 -0.04 37.95 9.88
N PHE A 245 1.06 37.44 10.45
CA PHE A 245 1.38 36.03 10.44
C PHE A 245 0.29 35.19 11.15
N TYR A 246 -0.17 35.60 12.31
CA TYR A 246 -1.20 34.90 13.07
C TYR A 246 -2.59 34.94 12.42
N LYS A 247 -2.78 35.84 11.45
CA LYS A 247 -4.00 35.93 10.63
C LYS A 247 -3.85 35.22 9.28
N SER A 248 -2.67 34.65 8.99
CA SER A 248 -2.42 33.97 7.73
C SER A 248 -3.17 32.62 7.66
N GLU A 249 -3.55 32.24 6.45
CA GLU A 249 -4.22 30.98 6.18
C GLU A 249 -3.40 29.78 6.70
N GLY A 250 -2.08 29.81 6.45
CA GLY A 250 -1.19 28.71 6.85
C GLY A 250 -1.08 28.53 8.36
N TYR A 251 -1.01 29.63 9.14
CA TYR A 251 -1.01 29.52 10.60
C TYR A 251 -2.34 29.00 11.13
N ILE A 252 -3.46 29.50 10.61
CA ILE A 252 -4.79 29.05 10.99
C ILE A 252 -5.00 27.58 10.64
N GLU A 253 -4.54 27.14 9.46
CA GLU A 253 -4.60 25.75 9.01
C GLU A 253 -3.88 24.81 9.97
N ILE A 254 -2.60 25.07 10.26
CA ILE A 254 -1.81 24.15 11.09
C ILE A 254 -2.32 24.06 12.53
N ILE A 255 -2.72 25.18 13.13
CA ILE A 255 -3.26 25.18 14.49
C ILE A 255 -4.61 24.44 14.58
N ASN A 256 -5.47 24.63 13.59
CA ASN A 256 -6.73 23.90 13.53
C ASN A 256 -6.49 22.40 13.32
N PHE A 257 -5.53 22.02 12.49
CA PHE A 257 -5.20 20.63 12.25
C PHE A 257 -4.63 19.95 13.49
N GLU A 258 -3.72 20.60 14.23
CA GLU A 258 -3.24 20.10 15.54
C GLU A 258 -4.38 19.91 16.55
N ARG A 259 -5.35 20.84 16.59
CA ARG A 259 -6.53 20.70 17.45
C ARG A 259 -7.36 19.47 17.05
N LEU A 260 -7.63 19.28 15.76
CA LEU A 260 -8.41 18.13 15.24
C LEU A 260 -7.75 16.80 15.55
N ILE A 261 -6.43 16.66 15.37
CA ILE A 261 -5.67 15.46 15.72
C ILE A 261 -5.84 15.10 17.21
N LYS A 262 -5.84 16.11 18.09
CA LYS A 262 -6.05 15.90 19.53
C LYS A 262 -7.49 15.48 19.85
N GLU A 263 -8.48 16.11 19.20
CA GLU A 263 -9.90 15.82 19.42
C GLU A 263 -10.29 14.39 19.03
N VAL A 264 -9.67 13.81 17.99
CA VAL A 264 -9.91 12.42 17.58
C VAL A 264 -8.95 11.40 18.22
N ASN A 265 -8.10 11.83 19.16
CA ASN A 265 -7.20 10.97 19.95
C ASN A 265 -6.13 10.21 19.15
N ILE A 266 -5.68 10.72 18.00
CA ILE A 266 -4.55 10.14 17.23
C ILE A 266 -3.24 10.88 17.45
N SER A 267 -3.15 11.82 18.37
CA SER A 267 -1.96 12.64 18.62
C SER A 267 -0.71 11.83 18.98
N ASN A 268 -0.86 10.63 19.54
CA ASN A 268 0.25 9.75 19.84
C ASN A 268 0.94 9.18 18.57
N TYR A 269 0.26 9.19 17.43
CA TYR A 269 0.76 8.73 16.15
C TYR A 269 1.27 9.87 15.26
N CYS A 270 1.08 11.14 15.67
CA CYS A 270 1.33 12.30 14.84
C CYS A 270 2.32 13.25 15.50
N THR A 271 3.32 13.70 14.77
CA THR A 271 4.30 14.67 15.24
C THR A 271 4.49 15.75 14.17
N PHE A 272 4.31 17.02 14.53
CA PHE A 272 4.71 18.11 13.65
C PHE A 272 6.22 18.03 13.41
N SER A 273 6.64 18.27 12.18
CA SER A 273 8.06 18.34 11.82
C SER A 273 8.29 19.42 10.78
N SER A 274 9.00 20.44 11.12
CA SER A 274 9.38 21.51 10.17
C SER A 274 10.26 21.01 9.01
N GLY A 275 10.94 19.87 9.20
CA GLY A 275 11.72 19.20 8.16
C GLY A 275 10.87 18.41 7.16
N THR A 276 9.59 18.14 7.46
CA THR A 276 8.68 17.49 6.52
C THR A 276 8.23 18.50 5.47
N VAL A 277 9.07 18.71 4.47
CA VAL A 277 8.82 19.59 3.32
C VAL A 277 8.88 18.84 2.00
N ARG A 278 9.25 17.54 2.09
CA ARG A 278 9.35 16.64 0.94
C ARG A 278 7.98 16.34 0.39
N GLY A 279 7.97 15.95 -0.83
CA GLY A 279 6.77 15.55 -1.54
C GLY A 279 6.87 15.96 -2.99
N LEU A 280 5.84 15.63 -3.71
CA LEU A 280 5.70 16.03 -5.10
C LEU A 280 5.39 17.53 -5.15
N ASP A 281 5.84 18.19 -6.19
CA ASP A 281 5.76 19.66 -6.33
C ASP A 281 4.31 20.20 -6.37
N TYR A 282 3.33 19.31 -6.53
CA TYR A 282 1.92 19.65 -6.58
C TYR A 282 1.21 19.79 -5.23
N TYR A 283 1.86 19.46 -4.10
CA TYR A 283 1.24 19.63 -2.77
C TYR A 283 1.11 21.10 -2.37
N THR A 284 -0.05 21.46 -1.80
CA THR A 284 -0.43 22.85 -1.50
C THR A 284 -0.78 23.10 -0.03
N GLY A 285 -1.19 22.09 0.73
CA GLY A 285 -1.66 22.20 2.12
C GLY A 285 -0.91 21.28 3.07
N ILE A 286 -1.66 20.50 3.88
CA ILE A 286 -1.10 19.50 4.77
C ILE A 286 -0.30 18.47 3.97
N ILE A 287 0.93 18.20 4.42
CA ILE A 287 1.84 17.19 3.88
C ILE A 287 2.35 16.31 5.01
N TYR A 288 2.67 15.07 4.70
CA TYR A 288 3.14 14.13 5.72
C TYR A 288 3.96 12.99 5.15
N GLU A 289 4.77 12.42 6.01
CA GLU A 289 5.51 11.19 5.77
C GLU A 289 5.37 10.27 6.98
N VAL A 290 5.20 8.97 6.72
CA VAL A 290 5.11 7.94 7.75
C VAL A 290 6.45 7.22 7.86
N PHE A 291 6.98 7.15 9.07
CA PHE A 291 8.27 6.53 9.36
C PHE A 291 8.12 5.37 10.34
N ASP A 292 8.97 4.38 10.15
CA ASP A 292 9.30 3.39 11.17
C ASP A 292 10.12 4.07 12.29
N THR A 293 9.76 3.84 13.54
CA THR A 293 10.54 4.33 14.69
C THR A 293 11.68 3.40 15.08
N GLY A 294 11.74 2.19 14.47
CA GLY A 294 12.83 1.25 14.65
C GLY A 294 14.08 1.63 13.85
N GLU A 295 15.21 1.01 14.20
CA GLU A 295 16.52 1.31 13.59
C GLU A 295 16.72 0.69 12.20
N GLU A 296 15.90 -0.31 11.81
CA GLU A 296 16.13 -1.06 10.58
C GLU A 296 15.71 -0.32 9.32
N ASN A 297 14.67 0.52 9.40
CA ASN A 297 14.05 1.19 8.28
C ASN A 297 14.15 2.71 8.43
N ILE A 298 15.31 3.27 8.10
CA ILE A 298 15.62 4.71 8.25
C ILE A 298 14.90 5.62 7.23
N ARG A 299 14.12 5.06 6.33
CA ARG A 299 13.42 5.82 5.29
C ARG A 299 11.93 5.89 5.59
N SER A 300 11.30 6.93 5.06
CA SER A 300 9.84 7.01 5.00
C SER A 300 9.25 5.73 4.38
N ILE A 301 8.26 5.15 5.05
CA ILE A 301 7.49 4.02 4.53
C ILE A 301 6.68 4.49 3.32
N PHE A 302 6.02 5.64 3.47
CA PHE A 302 5.31 6.35 2.41
C PHE A 302 4.99 7.78 2.85
N GLY A 303 4.40 8.55 1.95
CA GLY A 303 3.93 9.91 2.24
C GLY A 303 2.70 10.28 1.43
N GLY A 304 2.18 11.46 1.73
CA GLY A 304 1.01 12.01 1.09
C GLY A 304 0.84 13.49 1.39
N GLY A 305 -0.29 14.03 0.99
CA GLY A 305 -0.65 15.41 1.30
C GLY A 305 -1.80 15.94 0.47
N ARG A 306 -2.15 17.20 0.73
CA ARG A 306 -3.19 17.95 0.02
C ARG A 306 -2.67 18.61 -1.25
N TYR A 307 -3.45 18.48 -2.31
CA TYR A 307 -3.22 19.09 -3.62
C TYR A 307 -4.51 19.72 -4.15
N ASP A 308 -4.47 21.02 -4.49
CA ASP A 308 -5.66 21.79 -4.87
C ASP A 308 -5.75 22.09 -6.35
N ASP A 309 -4.65 21.93 -7.10
CA ASP A 309 -4.54 22.37 -8.49
C ASP A 309 -4.13 21.26 -9.48
N LEU A 310 -4.30 20.00 -9.06
CA LEU A 310 -3.85 18.88 -9.89
C LEU A 310 -4.65 18.74 -11.19
N LEU A 311 -5.95 19.09 -11.17
CA LEU A 311 -6.85 18.99 -12.32
C LEU A 311 -6.67 20.12 -13.34
N SER A 312 -5.96 21.20 -12.99
CA SER A 312 -5.80 22.37 -13.87
C SER A 312 -5.13 22.08 -15.22
N ILE A 313 -4.39 20.99 -15.34
CA ILE A 313 -3.81 20.56 -16.63
C ILE A 313 -4.84 19.93 -17.58
N PHE A 314 -5.99 19.50 -17.07
CA PHE A 314 -7.03 18.82 -17.85
C PHE A 314 -8.30 19.66 -18.01
N SER A 315 -8.58 20.58 -17.08
CA SER A 315 -9.79 21.41 -17.07
C SER A 315 -9.58 22.70 -16.27
N ASP A 316 -10.42 23.71 -16.50
CA ASP A 316 -10.44 24.94 -15.71
C ASP A 316 -11.13 24.74 -14.34
N GLU A 317 -11.64 23.54 -14.06
CA GLU A 317 -12.29 23.21 -12.80
C GLU A 317 -11.25 22.96 -11.70
N LYS A 318 -11.41 23.66 -10.58
CA LYS A 318 -10.60 23.45 -9.39
C LYS A 318 -11.25 22.38 -8.52
N ILE A 319 -10.57 21.27 -8.35
CA ILE A 319 -10.96 20.20 -7.43
C ILE A 319 -9.78 19.98 -6.49
N THR A 320 -10.00 20.24 -5.21
CA THR A 320 -9.05 19.92 -4.15
C THR A 320 -9.02 18.41 -3.92
N GLY A 321 -7.89 17.91 -3.49
CA GLY A 321 -7.75 16.52 -3.10
C GLY A 321 -6.72 16.35 -1.99
N THR A 322 -6.83 15.26 -1.25
CA THR A 322 -5.82 14.84 -0.29
C THR A 322 -5.76 13.32 -0.27
N GLY A 323 -4.56 12.75 -0.08
CA GLY A 323 -4.40 11.30 -0.14
C GLY A 323 -2.94 10.88 0.04
N PHE A 324 -2.70 9.58 -0.12
CA PHE A 324 -1.36 8.98 -0.04
C PHE A 324 -1.13 7.89 -1.07
N GLY A 325 0.15 7.61 -1.32
CA GLY A 325 0.60 6.44 -2.08
C GLY A 325 1.52 5.57 -1.23
N MET A 326 1.02 4.42 -0.75
CA MET A 326 1.71 3.52 0.17
C MET A 326 2.43 2.41 -0.58
N GLY A 327 3.76 2.34 -0.51
CA GLY A 327 4.51 1.23 -1.10
C GLY A 327 4.31 -0.08 -0.33
N VAL A 328 3.76 -1.11 -0.97
CA VAL A 328 3.58 -2.43 -0.31
C VAL A 328 4.93 -3.01 0.15
N TYR A 329 5.99 -2.83 -0.62
CA TYR A 329 7.31 -3.34 -0.25
C TYR A 329 7.92 -2.65 0.98
N THR A 330 7.75 -1.34 1.12
CA THR A 330 8.21 -0.59 2.31
C THR A 330 7.40 -0.95 3.54
N LEU A 331 6.08 -1.10 3.39
CA LEU A 331 5.21 -1.59 4.47
C LEU A 331 5.55 -3.03 4.87
N TYR A 332 5.80 -3.93 3.90
CA TYR A 332 6.26 -5.30 4.17
C TYR A 332 7.54 -5.32 5.02
N LEU A 333 8.52 -4.47 4.70
CA LEU A 333 9.76 -4.37 5.47
C LEU A 333 9.50 -3.89 6.91
N PHE A 334 8.58 -2.96 7.12
CA PHE A 334 8.13 -2.52 8.42
C PHE A 334 7.47 -3.66 9.20
N LEU A 335 6.47 -4.32 8.62
CA LEU A 335 5.75 -5.44 9.26
C LEU A 335 6.71 -6.56 9.65
N LYS A 336 7.67 -6.87 8.79
CA LYS A 336 8.69 -7.90 9.06
C LYS A 336 9.63 -7.51 10.19
N ALA A 337 10.10 -6.26 10.25
CA ALA A 337 10.98 -5.76 11.29
C ALA A 337 10.33 -5.80 12.69
N HIS A 338 9.01 -5.62 12.73
CA HIS A 338 8.22 -5.63 13.97
C HIS A 338 7.54 -6.97 14.27
N ASN A 339 7.79 -8.04 13.48
CA ASN A 339 7.18 -9.37 13.62
C ASN A 339 5.63 -9.33 13.59
N LEU A 340 5.06 -8.50 12.71
CA LEU A 340 3.62 -8.31 12.56
C LEU A 340 3.00 -9.15 11.43
N ILE A 341 3.79 -9.97 10.74
CA ILE A 341 3.29 -10.89 9.71
C ILE A 341 2.99 -12.24 10.39
N PRO A 342 1.72 -12.69 10.42
CA PRO A 342 1.37 -13.98 10.98
C PRO A 342 2.05 -15.14 10.22
N GLU A 343 2.61 -16.10 10.95
CA GLU A 343 3.31 -17.25 10.34
C GLU A 343 2.37 -18.11 9.48
N GLU A 344 1.09 -18.17 9.84
CA GLU A 344 0.05 -18.95 9.17
C GLU A 344 -0.16 -18.54 7.72
N ILE A 345 0.11 -17.26 7.39
CA ILE A 345 -0.05 -16.75 6.02
C ILE A 345 0.98 -17.34 5.05
N LYS A 346 2.14 -17.74 5.57
CA LYS A 346 3.23 -18.28 4.73
C LYS A 346 2.88 -19.63 4.12
N GLU A 347 2.09 -20.40 4.81
CA GLU A 347 1.68 -21.74 4.37
C GLU A 347 0.27 -21.70 3.77
N LYS A 348 0.04 -22.50 2.74
CA LYS A 348 -1.31 -22.67 2.22
C LYS A 348 -2.06 -23.61 3.16
N ASP A 349 -3.18 -23.16 3.69
CA ASP A 349 -4.10 -24.01 4.38
C ASP A 349 -4.83 -24.92 3.39
N TYR A 350 -4.83 -26.22 3.69
CA TYR A 350 -5.53 -27.24 2.94
C TYR A 350 -6.58 -27.96 3.79
N SER A 351 -6.91 -27.45 4.99
CA SER A 351 -7.88 -28.07 5.91
C SER A 351 -9.24 -28.29 5.28
N ASP A 352 -9.71 -27.34 4.48
CA ASP A 352 -10.99 -27.42 3.75
C ASP A 352 -10.89 -28.17 2.42
N THR A 353 -9.68 -28.65 2.06
CA THR A 353 -9.46 -29.35 0.80
C THR A 353 -9.82 -30.82 0.94
N ILE A 354 -10.63 -31.31 0.02
CA ILE A 354 -10.97 -32.73 -0.06
C ILE A 354 -9.97 -33.44 -0.97
N TYR A 355 -9.37 -34.52 -0.49
CA TYR A 355 -8.36 -35.26 -1.22
C TYR A 355 -8.92 -36.61 -1.70
N ILE A 356 -8.89 -36.85 -3.01
CA ILE A 356 -9.32 -38.12 -3.60
C ILE A 356 -8.11 -39.05 -3.78
N ALA A 357 -8.10 -40.15 -3.04
CA ALA A 357 -7.11 -41.19 -3.15
C ALA A 357 -7.67 -42.36 -3.98
N SER A 358 -7.07 -42.58 -5.15
CA SER A 358 -7.43 -43.70 -6.04
C SER A 358 -6.37 -44.77 -6.01
N ILE A 359 -6.80 -46.04 -5.94
CA ILE A 359 -5.90 -47.18 -5.86
C ILE A 359 -5.31 -47.61 -7.23
N SER A 360 -5.91 -47.18 -8.34
CA SER A 360 -5.40 -47.45 -9.69
C SER A 360 -5.78 -46.39 -10.69
N GLU A 361 -5.06 -46.33 -11.84
CA GLU A 361 -5.33 -45.41 -12.94
C GLU A 361 -6.70 -45.70 -13.59
N ASP A 362 -7.17 -46.93 -13.62
CA ASP A 362 -8.46 -47.34 -14.19
C ASP A 362 -9.66 -46.65 -13.53
N LEU A 363 -9.46 -46.15 -12.29
CA LEU A 363 -10.47 -45.42 -11.52
C LEU A 363 -10.46 -43.92 -11.76
N SER A 364 -9.57 -43.41 -12.64
CA SER A 364 -9.40 -41.98 -12.85
C SER A 364 -10.69 -41.27 -13.32
N THR A 365 -11.47 -41.86 -14.21
CA THR A 365 -12.75 -41.31 -14.65
C THR A 365 -13.73 -41.13 -13.48
N TYR A 366 -13.81 -42.10 -12.59
CA TYR A 366 -14.66 -42.04 -11.40
C TYR A 366 -14.16 -41.01 -10.39
N ALA A 367 -12.82 -40.89 -10.21
CA ALA A 367 -12.24 -39.83 -9.42
C ALA A 367 -12.58 -38.44 -9.93
N PHE A 368 -12.59 -38.24 -11.26
CA PHE A 368 -12.99 -36.96 -11.86
C PHE A 368 -14.48 -36.66 -11.71
N GLU A 369 -15.35 -37.69 -11.78
CA GLU A 369 -16.79 -37.56 -11.55
C GLU A 369 -17.05 -37.10 -10.10
N ILE A 370 -16.44 -37.73 -9.10
CA ILE A 370 -16.53 -37.36 -7.69
C ILE A 370 -15.96 -35.92 -7.48
N ALA A 371 -14.79 -35.61 -8.05
CA ALA A 371 -14.19 -34.30 -7.92
C ALA A 371 -15.06 -33.18 -8.51
N ARG A 372 -15.85 -33.50 -9.55
CA ARG A 372 -16.80 -32.55 -10.10
C ARG A 372 -17.95 -32.28 -9.15
N ILE A 373 -18.56 -33.33 -8.58
CA ILE A 373 -19.63 -33.19 -7.59
C ILE A 373 -19.18 -32.27 -6.43
N ILE A 374 -17.95 -32.50 -5.90
CA ILE A 374 -17.39 -31.74 -4.79
C ILE A 374 -17.18 -30.27 -5.17
N ARG A 375 -16.63 -30.02 -6.38
CA ARG A 375 -16.35 -28.65 -6.84
C ARG A 375 -17.61 -27.88 -7.24
N ASP A 376 -18.67 -28.58 -7.65
CA ASP A 376 -19.98 -27.97 -7.93
C ASP A 376 -20.64 -27.42 -6.64
N GLU A 377 -20.18 -27.89 -5.45
CA GLU A 377 -20.53 -27.38 -4.11
C GLU A 377 -19.45 -26.47 -3.51
N ASP A 378 -18.60 -25.86 -4.35
CA ASP A 378 -17.55 -24.91 -4.00
C ASP A 378 -16.42 -25.43 -3.06
N PHE A 379 -16.34 -26.74 -2.82
CA PHE A 379 -15.23 -27.32 -2.07
C PHE A 379 -13.96 -27.45 -2.91
N PRO A 380 -12.80 -27.02 -2.42
CA PRO A 380 -11.51 -27.32 -3.04
C PRO A 380 -11.29 -28.83 -3.08
N CYS A 381 -10.94 -29.40 -4.23
CA CYS A 381 -10.75 -30.83 -4.39
C CYS A 381 -9.49 -31.16 -5.17
N MET A 382 -8.68 -32.07 -4.62
CA MET A 382 -7.41 -32.54 -5.18
C MET A 382 -7.47 -34.03 -5.48
N ILE A 383 -7.04 -34.45 -6.69
CA ILE A 383 -6.88 -35.83 -7.09
C ILE A 383 -5.38 -36.17 -7.13
N ASP A 384 -4.94 -37.32 -6.62
CA ASP A 384 -3.55 -37.78 -6.83
C ASP A 384 -3.44 -38.56 -8.15
N TYR A 385 -2.84 -37.91 -9.14
CA TYR A 385 -2.61 -38.50 -10.48
C TYR A 385 -1.45 -39.50 -10.53
N ARG A 386 -0.71 -39.68 -9.45
CA ARG A 386 0.45 -40.58 -9.43
C ARG A 386 0.09 -42.03 -9.15
N PHE A 387 -1.13 -42.28 -8.74
CA PHE A 387 -1.70 -43.60 -8.44
C PHE A 387 -0.78 -44.48 -7.60
N LYS A 388 -0.05 -43.86 -6.65
CA LYS A 388 0.77 -44.59 -5.68
C LYS A 388 -0.13 -45.41 -4.75
N ASN A 389 0.49 -46.35 -4.02
CA ASN A 389 -0.29 -47.11 -3.04
C ASN A 389 -1.02 -46.16 -2.06
N LEU A 390 -2.19 -46.59 -1.58
CA LEU A 390 -3.10 -45.83 -0.72
C LEU A 390 -2.38 -45.26 0.50
N LYS A 391 -1.48 -46.03 1.14
CA LYS A 391 -0.71 -45.55 2.30
C LYS A 391 0.09 -44.29 2.02
N ASN A 392 0.71 -44.20 0.84
CA ASN A 392 1.49 -43.02 0.47
C ASN A 392 0.61 -41.80 0.13
N GLN A 393 -0.58 -42.03 -0.41
CA GLN A 393 -1.56 -40.99 -0.69
C GLN A 393 -2.13 -40.42 0.62
N ILE A 394 -2.52 -41.27 1.56
CA ILE A 394 -2.98 -40.84 2.90
C ILE A 394 -1.86 -40.09 3.65
N LYS A 395 -0.62 -40.58 3.58
CA LYS A 395 0.52 -39.88 4.18
C LYS A 395 0.69 -38.49 3.62
N LYS A 396 0.57 -38.32 2.29
CA LYS A 396 0.65 -37.01 1.64
C LYS A 396 -0.50 -36.08 2.06
N ALA A 397 -1.73 -36.59 2.13
CA ALA A 397 -2.87 -35.81 2.61
C ALA A 397 -2.65 -35.34 4.06
N ASN A 398 -2.10 -36.17 4.92
CA ASN A 398 -1.75 -35.80 6.29
C ASN A 398 -0.63 -34.77 6.36
N GLU A 399 0.42 -34.86 5.51
CA GLU A 399 1.51 -33.91 5.42
C GLU A 399 1.01 -32.52 4.93
N LEU A 400 -0.09 -32.47 4.19
CA LEU A 400 -0.74 -31.24 3.73
C LEU A 400 -1.76 -30.68 4.74
N GLY A 401 -2.04 -31.39 5.85
CA GLY A 401 -3.06 -30.97 6.81
C GLY A 401 -4.49 -31.14 6.32
N ILE A 402 -4.71 -32.01 5.30
CA ILE A 402 -6.04 -32.27 4.76
C ILE A 402 -6.86 -33.07 5.77
N THR A 403 -8.10 -32.68 6.03
CA THR A 403 -8.98 -33.29 7.03
C THR A 403 -9.87 -34.40 6.46
N ILE A 404 -10.23 -34.31 5.18
CA ILE A 404 -11.12 -35.29 4.53
C ILE A 404 -10.42 -35.92 3.34
N VAL A 405 -10.31 -37.27 3.39
CA VAL A 405 -9.79 -38.07 2.28
C VAL A 405 -10.88 -39.00 1.76
N LEU A 406 -11.16 -38.93 0.47
CA LEU A 406 -12.04 -39.88 -0.22
C LEU A 406 -11.21 -41.01 -0.80
N ILE A 407 -11.56 -42.22 -0.49
CA ILE A 407 -10.89 -43.44 -0.98
C ILE A 407 -11.81 -44.10 -2.00
N ILE A 408 -11.27 -44.38 -3.17
CA ILE A 408 -11.99 -45.04 -4.24
C ILE A 408 -11.23 -46.28 -4.73
N GLY A 409 -11.96 -47.38 -4.80
CA GLY A 409 -11.51 -48.67 -5.30
C GLY A 409 -12.49 -49.23 -6.33
N LEU A 410 -12.25 -50.50 -6.75
CA LEU A 410 -13.13 -51.18 -7.71
C LEU A 410 -14.51 -51.48 -7.15
N GLU A 411 -14.60 -51.71 -5.84
CA GLU A 411 -15.85 -51.96 -5.15
C GLU A 411 -16.71 -50.72 -5.09
N GLU A 412 -16.11 -49.59 -4.68
CA GLU A 412 -16.78 -48.28 -4.66
C GLU A 412 -17.29 -47.88 -6.06
N LEU A 413 -16.48 -48.07 -7.11
CA LEU A 413 -16.91 -47.81 -8.49
C LEU A 413 -18.12 -48.69 -8.87
N SER A 414 -18.09 -49.98 -8.55
CA SER A 414 -19.15 -50.91 -8.94
C SER A 414 -20.51 -50.64 -8.26
N GLU A 415 -20.46 -50.11 -7.04
CA GLU A 415 -21.62 -49.78 -6.22
C GLU A 415 -22.04 -48.33 -6.26
N LYS A 416 -21.30 -47.47 -7.00
CA LYS A 416 -21.44 -46.00 -7.01
C LYS A 416 -21.35 -45.37 -5.62
N LYS A 417 -20.38 -45.82 -4.87
CA LYS A 417 -20.08 -45.38 -3.50
C LYS A 417 -18.72 -44.74 -3.41
N VAL A 418 -18.44 -44.13 -2.27
CA VAL A 418 -17.15 -43.60 -1.91
C VAL A 418 -16.89 -43.83 -0.42
N THR A 419 -15.66 -44.17 -0.05
CA THR A 419 -15.27 -44.27 1.34
C THR A 419 -14.66 -42.95 1.80
N ILE A 420 -15.31 -42.29 2.76
CA ILE A 420 -14.84 -41.04 3.38
C ILE A 420 -14.00 -41.41 4.60
N ARG A 421 -12.83 -40.80 4.72
CA ARG A 421 -11.96 -40.88 5.89
C ARG A 421 -11.78 -39.50 6.50
N ASN A 422 -12.22 -39.36 7.76
CA ASN A 422 -11.85 -38.21 8.58
C ASN A 422 -10.41 -38.43 9.10
N MET A 423 -9.49 -37.54 8.74
CA MET A 423 -8.07 -37.68 9.06
C MET A 423 -7.75 -37.32 10.51
N ILE A 424 -8.65 -36.60 11.22
CA ILE A 424 -8.50 -36.23 12.62
C ILE A 424 -8.98 -37.38 13.52
N SER A 425 -10.24 -37.82 13.40
CA SER A 425 -10.78 -38.95 14.18
C SER A 425 -10.29 -40.32 13.69
N GLN A 426 -9.78 -40.39 12.45
CA GLN A 426 -9.39 -41.62 11.73
C GLN A 426 -10.54 -42.56 11.39
N GLU A 427 -11.77 -42.14 11.61
CA GLU A 427 -12.96 -42.89 11.25
C GLU A 427 -13.14 -42.96 9.73
N GLN A 428 -13.74 -44.08 9.28
CA GLN A 428 -14.05 -44.29 7.88
C GLN A 428 -15.51 -44.71 7.73
N LYS A 429 -16.18 -44.17 6.73
CA LYS A 429 -17.56 -44.46 6.40
C LYS A 429 -17.72 -44.56 4.89
N THR A 430 -18.37 -45.62 4.40
CA THR A 430 -18.72 -45.71 2.97
C THR A 430 -20.14 -45.23 2.77
N VAL A 431 -20.33 -44.30 1.84
CA VAL A 431 -21.61 -43.67 1.53
C VAL A 431 -21.94 -43.76 0.03
N ASP A 432 -23.19 -43.67 -0.31
CA ASP A 432 -23.63 -43.51 -1.70
C ASP A 432 -23.22 -42.10 -2.21
N LEU A 433 -23.02 -41.96 -3.54
CA LEU A 433 -22.63 -40.68 -4.11
C LEU A 433 -23.66 -39.57 -3.83
N ASP A 434 -24.94 -39.91 -3.76
CA ASP A 434 -26.00 -38.94 -3.48
C ASP A 434 -25.97 -38.41 -2.04
N GLU A 435 -25.32 -39.10 -1.10
CA GLU A 435 -25.16 -38.72 0.30
C GLU A 435 -23.78 -38.12 0.61
N LEU A 436 -22.88 -38.11 -0.39
CA LEU A 436 -21.50 -37.67 -0.22
C LEU A 436 -21.38 -36.23 0.35
N ILE A 437 -22.13 -35.33 -0.21
CA ILE A 437 -22.05 -33.87 0.14
C ILE A 437 -22.59 -33.64 1.56
N ASP A 438 -23.71 -34.29 1.92
CA ASP A 438 -24.28 -34.17 3.26
C ASP A 438 -23.30 -34.70 4.32
N GLU A 439 -22.61 -35.79 4.02
CA GLU A 439 -21.61 -36.34 4.93
C GLU A 439 -20.36 -35.47 5.06
N ILE A 440 -19.93 -34.83 3.98
CA ILE A 440 -18.83 -33.83 4.03
C ILE A 440 -19.20 -32.66 4.94
N TYR A 441 -20.39 -32.09 4.80
CA TYR A 441 -20.88 -31.04 5.68
C TYR A 441 -20.94 -31.48 7.15
N ASN A 442 -21.47 -32.68 7.44
CA ASN A 442 -21.53 -33.21 8.80
C ASN A 442 -20.12 -33.29 9.44
N ILE A 443 -19.12 -33.77 8.69
CA ILE A 443 -17.75 -33.83 9.19
C ILE A 443 -17.16 -32.45 9.42
N MET A 444 -17.43 -31.51 8.54
CA MET A 444 -16.94 -30.11 8.67
C MET A 444 -17.58 -29.37 9.86
N ASP A 445 -18.87 -29.60 10.10
CA ASP A 445 -19.57 -29.04 11.26
C ASP A 445 -19.01 -29.59 12.58
N GLU A 446 -18.77 -30.92 12.66
CA GLU A 446 -18.12 -31.53 13.82
C GLU A 446 -16.71 -30.98 14.09
N LEU A 447 -15.96 -30.63 13.04
CA LEU A 447 -14.62 -30.04 13.16
C LEU A 447 -14.66 -28.61 13.63
N SER A 448 -15.66 -27.83 13.18
CA SER A 448 -15.86 -26.45 13.64
C SER A 448 -16.27 -26.38 15.11
N ASP A 449 -17.15 -27.24 15.58
CA ASP A 449 -17.58 -27.30 16.97
C ASP A 449 -16.43 -27.67 17.94
N ASN A 450 -15.51 -28.55 17.51
CA ASN A 450 -14.35 -28.95 18.31
C ASN A 450 -13.25 -27.87 18.40
N ASN A 451 -13.24 -26.89 17.53
CA ASN A 451 -12.27 -25.75 17.59
C ASN A 451 -12.72 -24.64 18.57
N TYR A 452 -13.95 -24.68 19.10
CA TYR A 452 -14.47 -23.71 20.08
C TYR A 452 -14.34 -24.19 21.55
N HIS A 453 -13.69 -25.32 21.79
CA HIS A 453 -13.38 -25.85 23.12
C HIS A 453 -11.88 -26.00 23.33
#